data_d651788ac103fc572c0c2aa0a543b18d
#
_entry.id   d651788ac103fc572c0c2aa0a543b18d
#
_cell.length_a   1.000
_cell.length_b   1.000
_cell.length_c   1.000
_cell.angle_alpha   90.00
_cell.angle_beta   90.00
_cell.angle_gamma   90.00
#
_symmetry.space_group_name_H-M   'P 1'
#
loop_
_entity.id
_entity.type
_entity.pdbx_description
1 polymer ?
#
loop_
_entity_poly.entity_id
_entity_poly.type
_entity_poly.pdbx_seq_one_letter_code
_entity_poly.pdbx_strand_id
1 'polypeptide(L)'
;MINRFILNEVSYFGPGAREVLPQEISRMGFKKAFVATDKDLIKFGVADKVLKVLEGANIPYEVFSDIKPNPTVSNVKAGVEAFAKSGADFIIAIGGGSSMDTAKAVGIITNNPDFADVVSLEGVADTKKKSVPIIALPTTAGTAAEVTINYVITDEENQKKMVCVDPNDIPVMAIVDAELMYTLPRSLTAATGMDALTHAIEGLITKGAWEMSDMFELKAIEMIARYLETAVNEPQNAEARNGMAVAQYIAGMAFSNVGLGVVHGMAHPMGAIFDIPHGVANALLLPTVMEFNMPAAIDKYVQIAKAMNVYSAGMSNEEAAEAAVEAVRQLSIRVGIPQHLSELGIKAEDLDRLATAAAADVCTPGNPRFVNKDIILGLYEKVL
;
A
#
# COMPACT_ATOMS: atom_id res chain seq x y z
N MET A 1 -10.91 11.73 23.05
CA MET A 1 -10.99 11.81 21.55
C MET A 1 -11.82 10.61 21.10
N ILE A 2 -12.60 10.71 20.03
CA ILE A 2 -13.33 9.56 19.48
C ILE A 2 -12.53 9.06 18.29
N ASN A 3 -12.03 7.82 18.36
CA ASN A 3 -11.30 7.17 17.28
C ASN A 3 -12.25 6.23 16.52
N ARG A 4 -12.17 6.24 15.18
CA ARG A 4 -12.92 5.33 14.31
C ARG A 4 -11.95 4.31 13.72
N PHE A 5 -12.41 3.08 13.56
CA PHE A 5 -11.65 2.00 12.95
C PHE A 5 -12.52 1.26 11.94
N ILE A 6 -12.07 1.18 10.68
CA ILE A 6 -12.81 0.59 9.56
C ILE A 6 -11.99 -0.57 9.02
N LEU A 7 -12.62 -1.71 8.84
CA LEU A 7 -12.04 -2.94 8.31
C LEU A 7 -13.00 -3.60 7.33
N ASN A 8 -12.52 -4.60 6.58
CA ASN A 8 -13.36 -5.47 5.76
C ASN A 8 -14.43 -6.18 6.61
N GLU A 9 -15.52 -6.59 5.97
CA GLU A 9 -16.55 -7.42 6.62
C GLU A 9 -16.01 -8.82 6.93
N VAL A 10 -15.16 -9.39 6.02
CA VAL A 10 -14.52 -10.68 6.21
C VAL A 10 -13.18 -10.73 5.48
N SER A 11 -12.23 -11.49 6.03
CA SER A 11 -10.93 -11.70 5.39
C SER A 11 -10.45 -13.15 5.58
N TYR A 12 -9.85 -13.70 4.54
CA TYR A 12 -9.31 -15.06 4.51
C TYR A 12 -7.80 -15.03 4.29
N PHE A 13 -7.07 -15.90 4.98
CA PHE A 13 -5.61 -15.92 4.95
C PHE A 13 -5.07 -17.33 4.75
N GLY A 14 -4.00 -17.42 4.00
CA GLY A 14 -3.21 -18.63 3.84
C GLY A 14 -3.14 -19.16 2.42
N PRO A 15 -2.23 -20.10 2.16
CA PRO A 15 -2.08 -20.74 0.86
C PRO A 15 -3.39 -21.40 0.41
N GLY A 16 -3.82 -21.11 -0.83
CA GLY A 16 -5.08 -21.63 -1.37
C GLY A 16 -6.34 -20.94 -0.88
N ALA A 17 -6.26 -19.86 -0.11
CA ALA A 17 -7.43 -19.12 0.40
C ALA A 17 -8.42 -18.71 -0.71
N ARG A 18 -7.95 -18.50 -1.95
CA ARG A 18 -8.82 -18.21 -3.11
C ARG A 18 -9.93 -19.24 -3.36
N GLU A 19 -9.76 -20.47 -2.87
CA GLU A 19 -10.75 -21.55 -3.05
C GLU A 19 -12.07 -21.28 -2.29
N VAL A 20 -12.11 -20.30 -1.39
CA VAL A 20 -13.36 -19.89 -0.70
C VAL A 20 -14.30 -19.07 -1.62
N LEU A 21 -13.80 -18.54 -2.75
CA LEU A 21 -14.55 -17.66 -3.65
C LEU A 21 -15.94 -18.19 -4.02
N PRO A 22 -16.13 -19.44 -4.48
CA PRO A 22 -17.44 -19.92 -4.89
C PRO A 22 -18.47 -19.89 -3.76
N GLN A 23 -18.06 -20.31 -2.57
CA GLN A 23 -18.93 -20.31 -1.40
C GLN A 23 -19.35 -18.90 -1.00
N GLU A 24 -18.38 -17.97 -0.97
CA GLU A 24 -18.64 -16.59 -0.55
C GLU A 24 -19.45 -15.81 -1.59
N ILE A 25 -19.17 -15.98 -2.88
CA ILE A 25 -19.95 -15.37 -3.97
C ILE A 25 -21.41 -15.83 -3.89
N SER A 26 -21.62 -17.13 -3.67
CA SER A 26 -22.96 -17.70 -3.49
C SER A 26 -23.65 -17.15 -2.23
N ARG A 27 -22.93 -17.07 -1.09
CA ARG A 27 -23.45 -16.53 0.18
C ARG A 27 -23.87 -15.06 0.07
N MET A 28 -23.10 -14.27 -0.68
CA MET A 28 -23.40 -12.85 -0.92
C MET A 28 -24.46 -12.64 -2.00
N GLY A 29 -24.82 -13.68 -2.74
CA GLY A 29 -25.83 -13.63 -3.79
C GLY A 29 -25.37 -12.95 -5.09
N PHE A 30 -24.05 -12.79 -5.28
CA PHE A 30 -23.44 -12.21 -6.47
C PHE A 30 -23.57 -13.15 -7.69
N LYS A 31 -23.66 -12.60 -8.89
CA LYS A 31 -24.00 -13.36 -10.11
C LYS A 31 -22.92 -13.31 -11.17
N LYS A 32 -22.34 -12.16 -11.46
CA LYS A 32 -21.31 -11.99 -12.49
C LYS A 32 -20.19 -11.09 -11.99
N ALA A 33 -18.96 -11.56 -12.08
CA ALA A 33 -17.77 -10.82 -11.65
C ALA A 33 -17.24 -9.89 -12.76
N PHE A 34 -16.80 -8.68 -12.37
CA PHE A 34 -15.89 -7.88 -13.16
C PHE A 34 -14.48 -8.07 -12.58
N VAL A 35 -13.60 -8.73 -13.31
CA VAL A 35 -12.25 -9.05 -12.85
C VAL A 35 -11.31 -7.93 -13.27
N ALA A 36 -10.90 -7.11 -12.32
CA ALA A 36 -9.92 -6.04 -12.52
C ALA A 36 -8.52 -6.56 -12.20
N THR A 37 -7.63 -6.58 -13.21
CA THR A 37 -6.25 -7.09 -13.09
C THR A 37 -5.34 -6.38 -14.10
N ASP A 38 -4.07 -6.77 -14.19
CA ASP A 38 -3.16 -6.26 -15.21
C ASP A 38 -2.73 -7.36 -16.20
N LYS A 39 -2.17 -6.90 -17.34
CA LYS A 39 -1.76 -7.80 -18.43
C LYS A 39 -0.62 -8.73 -18.05
N ASP A 40 0.26 -8.31 -17.16
CA ASP A 40 1.40 -9.12 -16.74
C ASP A 40 0.94 -10.26 -15.81
N LEU A 41 -0.01 -10.03 -14.92
CA LEU A 41 -0.59 -11.08 -14.07
C LEU A 41 -1.33 -12.15 -14.90
N ILE A 42 -1.97 -11.76 -16.00
CA ILE A 42 -2.54 -12.72 -16.96
C ILE A 42 -1.42 -13.48 -17.68
N LYS A 43 -0.46 -12.76 -18.26
CA LYS A 43 0.67 -13.34 -19.00
C LYS A 43 1.48 -14.33 -18.19
N PHE A 44 1.69 -14.06 -16.89
CA PHE A 44 2.44 -14.95 -16.01
C PHE A 44 1.56 -15.98 -15.28
N GLY A 45 0.27 -16.06 -15.60
CA GLY A 45 -0.65 -17.08 -15.10
C GLY A 45 -1.03 -16.91 -13.61
N VAL A 46 -0.79 -15.74 -13.03
CA VAL A 46 -1.19 -15.45 -11.65
C VAL A 46 -2.70 -15.26 -11.57
N ALA A 47 -3.27 -14.45 -12.45
CA ALA A 47 -4.72 -14.25 -12.54
C ALA A 47 -5.44 -15.57 -12.88
N ASP A 48 -4.86 -16.42 -13.73
CA ASP A 48 -5.43 -17.72 -14.11
C ASP A 48 -5.71 -18.63 -12.91
N LYS A 49 -4.93 -18.52 -11.83
CA LYS A 49 -5.19 -19.31 -10.60
C LYS A 49 -6.55 -18.98 -10.00
N VAL A 50 -6.98 -17.72 -10.08
CA VAL A 50 -8.28 -17.26 -9.59
C VAL A 50 -9.36 -17.53 -10.63
N LEU A 51 -9.10 -17.25 -11.92
CA LEU A 51 -10.06 -17.48 -13.00
C LEU A 51 -10.50 -18.96 -13.08
N LYS A 52 -9.58 -19.91 -12.89
CA LYS A 52 -9.90 -21.34 -12.84
C LYS A 52 -10.84 -21.71 -11.68
N VAL A 53 -10.76 -21.04 -10.55
CA VAL A 53 -11.70 -21.23 -9.43
C VAL A 53 -13.12 -20.78 -9.85
N LEU A 54 -13.22 -19.63 -10.53
CA LEU A 54 -14.50 -19.12 -11.04
C LEU A 54 -15.08 -20.06 -12.12
N GLU A 55 -14.25 -20.50 -13.07
CA GLU A 55 -14.63 -21.43 -14.15
C GLU A 55 -15.10 -22.79 -13.58
N GLY A 56 -14.38 -23.36 -12.63
CA GLY A 56 -14.74 -24.59 -11.96
C GLY A 56 -16.08 -24.55 -11.24
N ALA A 57 -16.50 -23.37 -10.81
CA ALA A 57 -17.77 -23.10 -10.14
C ALA A 57 -18.86 -22.58 -11.09
N ASN A 58 -18.58 -22.46 -12.40
CA ASN A 58 -19.47 -21.84 -13.40
C ASN A 58 -19.92 -20.42 -13.04
N ILE A 59 -19.05 -19.62 -12.42
CA ILE A 59 -19.31 -18.21 -12.11
C ILE A 59 -18.93 -17.39 -13.35
N PRO A 60 -19.89 -16.68 -13.97
CA PRO A 60 -19.60 -15.84 -15.13
C PRO A 60 -18.76 -14.65 -14.72
N TYR A 61 -17.79 -14.29 -15.58
CA TYR A 61 -16.94 -13.12 -15.36
C TYR A 61 -16.57 -12.41 -16.64
N GLU A 62 -16.10 -11.18 -16.53
CA GLU A 62 -15.50 -10.41 -17.60
C GLU A 62 -14.20 -9.77 -17.10
N VAL A 63 -13.12 -9.87 -17.89
CA VAL A 63 -11.79 -9.39 -17.49
C VAL A 63 -11.52 -8.00 -18.05
N PHE A 64 -11.17 -7.09 -17.17
CA PHE A 64 -10.59 -5.79 -17.49
C PHE A 64 -9.12 -5.78 -17.09
N SER A 65 -8.24 -5.79 -18.09
CA SER A 65 -6.79 -5.93 -17.88
C SER A 65 -5.97 -4.73 -18.37
N ASP A 66 -6.63 -3.64 -18.76
CA ASP A 66 -5.93 -2.44 -19.23
C ASP A 66 -5.56 -1.49 -18.09
N ILE A 67 -5.06 -2.07 -17.00
CA ILE A 67 -4.59 -1.37 -15.80
C ILE A 67 -3.08 -1.19 -15.91
N LYS A 68 -2.60 0.04 -15.72
CA LYS A 68 -1.18 0.38 -15.75
C LYS A 68 -0.61 0.45 -14.32
N PRO A 69 0.69 0.23 -14.15
CA PRO A 69 1.38 0.71 -12.96
C PRO A 69 1.10 2.22 -12.77
N ASN A 70 0.94 2.70 -11.54
CA ASN A 70 0.49 4.07 -11.27
C ASN A 70 -0.81 4.42 -12.03
N PRO A 71 -1.96 3.85 -11.65
CA PRO A 71 -3.19 3.98 -12.41
C PRO A 71 -3.60 5.44 -12.57
N THR A 72 -4.11 5.77 -13.75
CA THR A 72 -4.41 7.13 -14.16
C THR A 72 -5.90 7.41 -14.17
N VAL A 73 -6.27 8.70 -14.23
CA VAL A 73 -7.66 9.14 -14.46
C VAL A 73 -8.24 8.46 -15.71
N SER A 74 -7.44 8.35 -16.79
CA SER A 74 -7.88 7.67 -18.02
C SER A 74 -8.14 6.17 -17.80
N ASN A 75 -7.34 5.47 -16.99
CA ASN A 75 -7.60 4.07 -16.63
C ASN A 75 -8.93 3.90 -15.90
N VAL A 76 -9.20 4.78 -14.94
CA VAL A 76 -10.46 4.74 -14.18
C VAL A 76 -11.66 4.96 -15.08
N LYS A 77 -11.63 5.98 -15.95
CA LYS A 77 -12.72 6.24 -16.92
C LYS A 77 -13.01 5.03 -17.81
N ALA A 78 -11.95 4.41 -18.36
CA ALA A 78 -12.09 3.19 -19.17
C ALA A 78 -12.66 2.02 -18.35
N GLY A 79 -12.26 1.87 -17.09
CA GLY A 79 -12.78 0.85 -16.18
C GLY A 79 -14.27 1.03 -15.87
N VAL A 80 -14.71 2.26 -15.61
CA VAL A 80 -16.14 2.59 -15.37
C VAL A 80 -16.99 2.22 -16.60
N GLU A 81 -16.53 2.58 -17.80
CA GLU A 81 -17.24 2.22 -19.05
C GLU A 81 -17.28 0.70 -19.27
N ALA A 82 -16.17 0.01 -19.02
CA ALA A 82 -16.10 -1.44 -19.15
C ALA A 82 -17.01 -2.13 -18.14
N PHE A 83 -17.03 -1.68 -16.88
CA PHE A 83 -17.92 -2.21 -15.86
C PHE A 83 -19.41 -2.04 -16.26
N ALA A 84 -19.80 -0.87 -16.69
CA ALA A 84 -21.17 -0.59 -17.13
C ALA A 84 -21.63 -1.50 -18.30
N LYS A 85 -20.71 -1.83 -19.22
CA LYS A 85 -21.00 -2.71 -20.37
C LYS A 85 -21.02 -4.20 -19.98
N SER A 86 -20.30 -4.58 -18.94
CA SER A 86 -20.14 -5.99 -18.54
C SER A 86 -21.41 -6.62 -17.99
N GLY A 87 -22.29 -5.84 -17.39
CA GLY A 87 -23.46 -6.34 -16.64
C GLY A 87 -23.07 -7.09 -15.37
N ALA A 88 -21.86 -6.90 -14.86
CA ALA A 88 -21.39 -7.44 -13.58
C ALA A 88 -22.06 -6.72 -12.40
N ASP A 89 -22.19 -7.41 -11.28
CA ASP A 89 -22.80 -6.88 -10.04
C ASP A 89 -21.80 -6.78 -8.86
N PHE A 90 -20.56 -7.26 -9.06
CA PHE A 90 -19.44 -7.10 -8.11
C PHE A 90 -18.10 -7.10 -8.86
N ILE A 91 -17.05 -6.68 -8.16
CA ILE A 91 -15.68 -6.61 -8.68
C ILE A 91 -14.81 -7.64 -7.95
N ILE A 92 -13.97 -8.36 -8.70
CA ILE A 92 -12.84 -9.11 -8.15
C ILE A 92 -11.58 -8.36 -8.56
N ALA A 93 -10.85 -7.79 -7.61
CA ALA A 93 -9.60 -7.12 -7.85
C ALA A 93 -8.44 -8.10 -7.59
N ILE A 94 -7.67 -8.42 -8.65
CA ILE A 94 -6.51 -9.31 -8.56
C ILE A 94 -5.27 -8.49 -8.91
N GLY A 95 -4.38 -8.27 -7.94
CA GLY A 95 -3.16 -7.53 -8.23
C GLY A 95 -2.53 -6.86 -7.02
N GLY A 96 -1.60 -5.94 -7.29
CA GLY A 96 -1.06 -5.01 -6.31
C GLY A 96 -1.95 -3.76 -6.17
N GLY A 97 -1.40 -2.70 -5.59
CA GLY A 97 -2.10 -1.44 -5.37
C GLY A 97 -2.80 -0.91 -6.63
N SER A 98 -2.14 -0.92 -7.79
CA SER A 98 -2.70 -0.37 -9.02
C SER A 98 -4.02 -1.01 -9.44
N SER A 99 -4.13 -2.34 -9.37
CA SER A 99 -5.36 -3.06 -9.68
C SER A 99 -6.46 -2.77 -8.67
N MET A 100 -6.10 -2.69 -7.39
CA MET A 100 -7.05 -2.43 -6.31
C MET A 100 -7.52 -0.99 -6.29
N ASP A 101 -6.63 -0.03 -6.48
CA ASP A 101 -6.96 1.40 -6.53
C ASP A 101 -7.87 1.71 -7.72
N THR A 102 -7.59 1.09 -8.90
CA THR A 102 -8.50 1.19 -10.05
C THR A 102 -9.87 0.59 -9.74
N ALA A 103 -9.92 -0.59 -9.12
CA ALA A 103 -11.16 -1.26 -8.76
C ALA A 103 -12.01 -0.42 -7.78
N LYS A 104 -11.37 0.19 -6.77
CA LYS A 104 -12.02 1.08 -5.81
C LYS A 104 -12.60 2.31 -6.50
N ALA A 105 -11.79 2.99 -7.34
CA ALA A 105 -12.26 4.16 -8.09
C ALA A 105 -13.42 3.82 -9.04
N VAL A 106 -13.33 2.70 -9.76
CA VAL A 106 -14.41 2.22 -10.62
C VAL A 106 -15.70 1.93 -9.83
N GLY A 107 -15.56 1.21 -8.72
CA GLY A 107 -16.71 0.82 -7.90
C GLY A 107 -17.39 2.00 -7.23
N ILE A 108 -16.62 2.98 -6.70
CA ILE A 108 -17.19 4.15 -6.02
C ILE A 108 -17.91 5.08 -7.01
N ILE A 109 -17.31 5.36 -8.18
CA ILE A 109 -17.92 6.20 -9.23
C ILE A 109 -19.20 5.55 -9.77
N THR A 110 -19.19 4.24 -9.99
CA THR A 110 -20.37 3.53 -10.50
C THR A 110 -21.61 3.75 -9.64
N ASN A 111 -21.45 3.75 -8.32
CA ASN A 111 -22.57 3.97 -7.40
C ASN A 111 -22.78 5.45 -7.01
N ASN A 112 -21.79 6.32 -7.30
CA ASN A 112 -21.82 7.75 -7.02
C ASN A 112 -21.49 8.54 -8.31
N PRO A 113 -22.38 8.58 -9.31
CA PRO A 113 -22.09 9.19 -10.62
C PRO A 113 -21.84 10.69 -10.59
N ASP A 114 -22.16 11.38 -9.49
CA ASP A 114 -21.83 12.78 -9.27
C ASP A 114 -20.30 13.00 -9.20
N PHE A 115 -19.54 11.93 -8.95
CA PHE A 115 -18.07 11.87 -8.94
C PHE A 115 -17.47 11.29 -10.23
N ALA A 116 -18.19 11.32 -11.35
CA ALA A 116 -17.71 10.85 -12.67
C ALA A 116 -16.44 11.61 -13.14
N ASP A 117 -16.25 12.86 -12.68
CA ASP A 117 -14.96 13.51 -12.74
C ASP A 117 -14.05 12.92 -11.66
N VAL A 118 -13.12 12.04 -12.08
CA VAL A 118 -12.23 11.29 -11.18
C VAL A 118 -11.41 12.22 -10.26
N VAL A 119 -11.05 13.41 -10.72
CA VAL A 119 -10.30 14.42 -9.94
C VAL A 119 -11.10 14.89 -8.72
N SER A 120 -12.42 14.87 -8.79
CA SER A 120 -13.29 15.24 -7.66
C SER A 120 -13.23 14.28 -6.47
N LEU A 121 -12.59 13.12 -6.62
CA LEU A 121 -12.39 12.14 -5.54
C LEU A 121 -11.15 12.44 -4.68
N GLU A 122 -10.30 13.39 -5.07
CA GLU A 122 -9.10 13.72 -4.30
C GLU A 122 -9.42 14.16 -2.86
N GLY A 123 -8.65 13.68 -1.91
CA GLY A 123 -8.84 13.92 -0.48
C GLY A 123 -9.99 13.09 0.08
N VAL A 124 -10.87 13.70 0.85
CA VAL A 124 -12.04 13.05 1.45
C VAL A 124 -13.29 13.48 0.67
N ALA A 125 -13.72 12.64 -0.27
CA ALA A 125 -14.92 12.87 -1.06
C ALA A 125 -16.19 12.59 -0.23
N ASP A 126 -17.22 13.42 -0.43
CA ASP A 126 -18.52 13.27 0.26
C ASP A 126 -19.44 12.31 -0.51
N THR A 127 -18.96 11.10 -0.80
CA THR A 127 -19.76 10.06 -1.44
C THR A 127 -20.89 9.60 -0.51
N LYS A 128 -22.03 9.26 -1.07
CA LYS A 128 -23.24 8.92 -0.29
C LYS A 128 -23.54 7.43 -0.26
N LYS A 129 -22.99 6.67 -1.21
CA LYS A 129 -23.27 5.25 -1.37
C LYS A 129 -21.97 4.46 -1.30
N LYS A 130 -22.04 3.27 -0.73
CA LYS A 130 -20.92 2.31 -0.81
C LYS A 130 -20.57 2.01 -2.26
N SER A 131 -19.31 1.73 -2.51
CA SER A 131 -18.83 1.19 -3.79
C SER A 131 -19.63 -0.03 -4.22
N VAL A 132 -19.58 -0.37 -5.50
CA VAL A 132 -19.87 -1.74 -5.95
C VAL A 132 -19.04 -2.70 -5.07
N PRO A 133 -19.61 -3.83 -4.57
CA PRO A 133 -18.88 -4.74 -3.71
C PRO A 133 -17.58 -5.22 -4.37
N ILE A 134 -16.47 -5.17 -3.63
CA ILE A 134 -15.15 -5.58 -4.10
C ILE A 134 -14.66 -6.76 -3.26
N ILE A 135 -14.24 -7.84 -3.93
CA ILE A 135 -13.45 -8.93 -3.35
C ILE A 135 -12.01 -8.72 -3.82
N ALA A 136 -11.10 -8.52 -2.89
CA ALA A 136 -9.72 -8.15 -3.18
C ALA A 136 -8.75 -9.31 -2.92
N LEU A 137 -7.94 -9.66 -3.94
CA LEU A 137 -6.91 -10.70 -3.87
C LEU A 137 -5.54 -10.08 -4.17
N PRO A 138 -4.75 -9.73 -3.13
CA PRO A 138 -3.45 -9.11 -3.32
C PRO A 138 -2.43 -10.10 -3.92
N THR A 139 -1.60 -9.60 -4.84
CA THR A 139 -0.47 -10.33 -5.43
C THR A 139 0.88 -9.75 -5.00
N THR A 140 0.87 -8.70 -4.18
CA THR A 140 2.05 -8.07 -3.57
C THR A 140 1.87 -7.99 -2.06
N ALA A 141 2.97 -8.02 -1.33
CA ALA A 141 2.98 -7.83 0.12
C ALA A 141 3.53 -6.44 0.46
N GLY A 142 2.72 -5.39 0.26
CA GLY A 142 3.17 -4.00 0.42
C GLY A 142 2.06 -3.03 0.76
N THR A 143 1.21 -2.71 -0.21
CA THR A 143 0.26 -1.58 -0.13
C THR A 143 -0.91 -1.79 0.82
N ALA A 144 -1.25 -3.04 1.12
CA ALA A 144 -2.44 -3.41 1.90
C ALA A 144 -3.76 -2.82 1.34
N ALA A 145 -3.81 -2.54 0.03
CA ALA A 145 -4.96 -1.89 -0.59
C ALA A 145 -6.26 -2.70 -0.44
N GLU A 146 -6.16 -4.01 -0.17
CA GLU A 146 -7.28 -4.91 0.11
C GLU A 146 -7.99 -4.62 1.44
N VAL A 147 -7.36 -3.88 2.36
CA VAL A 147 -7.92 -3.58 3.70
C VAL A 147 -7.98 -2.08 4.01
N THR A 148 -7.59 -1.23 3.05
CA THR A 148 -7.55 0.22 3.26
C THR A 148 -8.79 0.92 2.71
N ILE A 149 -9.11 2.09 3.31
CA ILE A 149 -10.09 3.05 2.79
C ILE A 149 -9.45 4.07 1.84
N ASN A 150 -8.19 3.85 1.47
CA ASN A 150 -7.41 4.76 0.64
C ASN A 150 -7.18 4.11 -0.73
N TYR A 151 -7.06 4.95 -1.75
CA TYR A 151 -6.58 4.58 -3.08
C TYR A 151 -5.89 5.78 -3.73
N VAL A 152 -4.98 5.51 -4.67
CA VAL A 152 -4.15 6.53 -5.28
C VAL A 152 -4.30 6.48 -6.79
N ILE A 153 -4.75 7.60 -7.38
CA ILE A 153 -4.87 7.76 -8.83
C ILE A 153 -3.96 8.88 -9.30
N THR A 154 -3.28 8.66 -10.41
CA THR A 154 -2.42 9.68 -11.02
C THR A 154 -3.25 10.59 -11.92
N ASP A 155 -3.26 11.87 -11.60
CA ASP A 155 -3.69 12.91 -12.51
C ASP A 155 -2.54 13.20 -13.48
N GLU A 156 -2.68 12.63 -14.69
CA GLU A 156 -1.64 12.73 -15.73
C GLU A 156 -1.51 14.14 -16.30
N GLU A 157 -2.56 14.96 -16.23
CA GLU A 157 -2.54 16.34 -16.72
C GLU A 157 -1.74 17.25 -15.79
N ASN A 158 -1.93 17.10 -14.48
CA ASN A 158 -1.24 17.90 -13.47
C ASN A 158 0.02 17.23 -12.91
N GLN A 159 0.39 16.02 -13.39
CA GLN A 159 1.53 15.23 -12.89
C GLN A 159 1.51 15.07 -11.37
N LYS A 160 0.35 14.71 -10.83
CA LYS A 160 0.10 14.64 -9.39
C LYS A 160 -0.47 13.27 -9.00
N LYS A 161 -0.02 12.71 -7.89
CA LYS A 161 -0.68 11.60 -7.23
C LYS A 161 -1.82 12.13 -6.35
N MET A 162 -3.04 11.73 -6.68
CA MET A 162 -4.22 12.05 -5.88
C MET A 162 -4.45 10.92 -4.87
N VAL A 163 -4.31 11.23 -3.60
CA VAL A 163 -4.70 10.31 -2.54
C VAL A 163 -6.17 10.54 -2.25
N CYS A 164 -6.96 9.51 -2.46
CA CYS A 164 -8.39 9.49 -2.21
C CYS A 164 -8.66 8.68 -0.94
N VAL A 165 -9.51 9.18 -0.06
CA VAL A 165 -9.85 8.54 1.23
C VAL A 165 -11.35 8.47 1.35
N ASP A 166 -11.91 7.27 1.26
CA ASP A 166 -13.35 7.06 1.32
C ASP A 166 -13.72 5.77 2.05
N PRO A 167 -14.35 5.85 3.23
CA PRO A 167 -14.83 4.66 3.94
C PRO A 167 -15.80 3.79 3.14
N ASN A 168 -16.44 4.35 2.10
CA ASN A 168 -17.39 3.65 1.27
C ASN A 168 -16.75 2.75 0.21
N ASP A 169 -15.42 2.85 0.01
CA ASP A 169 -14.70 2.08 -1.02
C ASP A 169 -13.99 0.84 -0.51
N ILE A 170 -13.94 0.65 0.82
CA ILE A 170 -13.23 -0.50 1.39
C ILE A 170 -13.77 -1.82 0.80
N PRO A 171 -12.90 -2.74 0.34
CA PRO A 171 -13.36 -4.04 -0.13
C PRO A 171 -14.18 -4.77 0.94
N VAL A 172 -15.31 -5.36 0.54
CA VAL A 172 -16.14 -6.13 1.47
C VAL A 172 -15.44 -7.40 1.93
N MET A 173 -14.52 -7.92 1.10
CA MET A 173 -13.76 -9.11 1.42
C MET A 173 -12.31 -8.97 0.92
N ALA A 174 -11.36 -9.42 1.75
CA ALA A 174 -9.99 -9.64 1.35
C ALA A 174 -9.64 -11.14 1.40
N ILE A 175 -8.96 -11.62 0.37
CA ILE A 175 -8.47 -13.01 0.31
C ILE A 175 -6.96 -12.97 0.12
N VAL A 176 -6.23 -13.09 1.20
CA VAL A 176 -4.76 -12.98 1.27
C VAL A 176 -4.15 -14.36 1.06
N ASP A 177 -3.98 -14.73 -0.21
CA ASP A 177 -3.42 -16.01 -0.64
C ASP A 177 -1.97 -15.85 -1.09
N ALA A 178 -1.03 -16.22 -0.24
CA ALA A 178 0.40 -16.08 -0.50
C ALA A 178 0.88 -16.80 -1.77
N GLU A 179 0.17 -17.81 -2.27
CA GLU A 179 0.52 -18.48 -3.53
C GLU A 179 0.39 -17.56 -4.76
N LEU A 180 -0.38 -16.48 -4.66
CA LEU A 180 -0.47 -15.47 -5.71
C LEU A 180 0.78 -14.55 -5.75
N MET A 181 1.64 -14.60 -4.71
CA MET A 181 2.83 -13.80 -4.56
C MET A 181 4.15 -14.53 -4.88
N TYR A 182 4.12 -15.85 -5.10
CA TYR A 182 5.35 -16.67 -5.25
C TYR A 182 6.16 -16.36 -6.51
N THR A 183 5.52 -15.80 -7.53
CA THR A 183 6.19 -15.43 -8.80
C THR A 183 6.66 -13.97 -8.82
N LEU A 184 6.45 -13.23 -7.72
CA LEU A 184 6.86 -11.83 -7.65
C LEU A 184 8.39 -11.71 -7.77
N PRO A 185 8.92 -10.85 -8.68
CA PRO A 185 10.35 -10.63 -8.81
C PRO A 185 11.00 -10.17 -7.51
N ARG A 186 12.28 -10.53 -7.31
CA ARG A 186 13.06 -10.18 -6.12
C ARG A 186 13.02 -8.67 -5.79
N SER A 187 13.27 -7.84 -6.79
CA SER A 187 13.28 -6.38 -6.63
C SER A 187 11.90 -5.84 -6.20
N LEU A 188 10.83 -6.39 -6.76
CA LEU A 188 9.48 -5.98 -6.41
C LEU A 188 9.09 -6.50 -5.01
N THR A 189 9.51 -7.73 -4.65
CA THR A 189 9.35 -8.25 -3.27
C THR A 189 10.04 -7.35 -2.25
N ALA A 190 11.28 -6.91 -2.54
CA ALA A 190 12.03 -6.01 -1.68
C ALA A 190 11.34 -4.65 -1.54
N ALA A 191 10.99 -4.03 -2.65
CA ALA A 191 10.35 -2.72 -2.69
C ALA A 191 9.01 -2.72 -1.95
N THR A 192 8.13 -3.70 -2.24
CA THR A 192 6.82 -3.77 -1.59
C THR A 192 6.92 -4.14 -0.12
N GLY A 193 7.85 -5.00 0.27
CA GLY A 193 8.05 -5.36 1.68
C GLY A 193 8.60 -4.20 2.52
N MET A 194 9.51 -3.40 1.95
CA MET A 194 9.99 -2.16 2.59
C MET A 194 8.90 -1.09 2.62
N ASP A 195 8.01 -1.05 1.62
CA ASP A 195 6.82 -0.21 1.63
C ASP A 195 5.89 -0.55 2.80
N ALA A 196 5.61 -1.85 3.01
CA ALA A 196 4.86 -2.31 4.17
C ALA A 196 5.52 -1.91 5.50
N LEU A 197 6.85 -1.95 5.57
CA LEU A 197 7.60 -1.49 6.75
C LEU A 197 7.46 0.02 6.95
N THR A 198 7.48 0.79 5.85
CA THR A 198 7.27 2.23 5.90
C THR A 198 5.87 2.57 6.40
N HIS A 199 4.85 1.89 5.88
CA HIS A 199 3.47 2.02 6.37
C HIS A 199 3.38 1.77 7.88
N ALA A 200 3.96 0.66 8.34
CA ALA A 200 3.91 0.29 9.75
C ALA A 200 4.66 1.29 10.65
N ILE A 201 5.83 1.77 10.23
CA ILE A 201 6.59 2.75 11.02
C ILE A 201 5.91 4.12 11.00
N GLU A 202 5.47 4.63 9.86
CA GLU A 202 4.76 5.92 9.80
C GLU A 202 3.41 5.86 10.50
N GLY A 203 2.64 4.76 10.34
CA GLY A 203 1.39 4.54 11.06
C GLY A 203 1.56 4.49 12.59
N LEU A 204 2.68 3.96 13.06
CA LEU A 204 3.02 3.94 14.48
C LEU A 204 3.32 5.34 15.04
N ILE A 205 4.05 6.18 14.29
CA ILE A 205 4.53 7.49 14.77
C ILE A 205 3.67 8.67 14.34
N THR A 206 2.69 8.49 13.45
CA THR A 206 1.81 9.57 12.99
C THR A 206 1.03 10.22 14.14
N LYS A 207 0.63 11.47 13.97
CA LYS A 207 -0.18 12.19 14.96
C LYS A 207 -1.55 11.54 15.24
N GLY A 208 -2.05 10.74 14.30
CA GLY A 208 -3.30 10.00 14.44
C GLY A 208 -3.17 8.69 15.22
N ALA A 209 -1.95 8.25 15.55
CA ALA A 209 -1.69 6.98 16.21
C ALA A 209 -2.22 6.94 17.66
N TRP A 210 -2.69 5.76 18.06
CA TRP A 210 -3.19 5.47 19.39
C TRP A 210 -3.01 3.99 19.74
N GLU A 211 -3.30 3.57 20.97
CA GLU A 211 -2.92 2.27 21.51
C GLU A 211 -3.36 1.08 20.63
N MET A 212 -4.55 1.16 20.00
CA MET A 212 -5.03 0.08 19.15
C MET A 212 -4.27 0.02 17.83
N SER A 213 -3.99 1.14 17.19
CA SER A 213 -3.17 1.17 15.97
C SER A 213 -1.74 0.72 16.25
N ASP A 214 -1.15 1.17 17.36
CA ASP A 214 0.20 0.82 17.78
C ASP A 214 0.40 -0.71 17.88
N MET A 215 -0.59 -1.41 18.42
CA MET A 215 -0.55 -2.87 18.56
C MET A 215 -0.40 -3.57 17.20
N PHE A 216 -1.13 -3.12 16.18
CA PHE A 216 -1.05 -3.68 14.84
C PHE A 216 0.26 -3.32 14.15
N GLU A 217 0.66 -2.04 14.23
CA GLU A 217 1.90 -1.59 13.57
C GLU A 217 3.14 -2.26 14.15
N LEU A 218 3.24 -2.39 15.47
CA LEU A 218 4.35 -3.09 16.11
C LEU A 218 4.42 -4.56 15.72
N LYS A 219 3.25 -5.23 15.58
CA LYS A 219 3.22 -6.60 15.11
C LYS A 219 3.61 -6.73 13.65
N ALA A 220 3.20 -5.80 12.81
CA ALA A 220 3.63 -5.74 11.41
C ALA A 220 5.15 -5.55 11.29
N ILE A 221 5.74 -4.61 12.04
CA ILE A 221 7.20 -4.38 12.07
C ILE A 221 7.96 -5.65 12.48
N GLU A 222 7.51 -6.34 13.55
CA GLU A 222 8.12 -7.60 14.01
C GLU A 222 8.13 -8.66 12.91
N MET A 223 6.98 -8.84 12.24
CA MET A 223 6.84 -9.86 11.20
C MET A 223 7.65 -9.50 9.95
N ILE A 224 7.65 -8.25 9.52
CA ILE A 224 8.42 -7.80 8.35
C ILE A 224 9.92 -7.97 8.63
N ALA A 225 10.40 -7.56 9.80
CA ALA A 225 11.82 -7.74 10.20
C ALA A 225 12.23 -9.22 10.20
N ARG A 226 11.31 -10.12 10.55
CA ARG A 226 11.55 -11.57 10.55
C ARG A 226 11.57 -12.19 9.15
N TYR A 227 10.66 -11.76 8.25
CA TYR A 227 10.35 -12.52 7.04
C TYR A 227 10.84 -11.88 5.74
N LEU A 228 11.05 -10.55 5.69
CA LEU A 228 11.30 -9.85 4.43
C LEU A 228 12.57 -10.34 3.73
N GLU A 229 13.69 -10.41 4.44
CA GLU A 229 14.97 -10.81 3.85
C GLU A 229 14.89 -12.24 3.28
N THR A 230 14.24 -13.15 4.00
CA THR A 230 14.01 -14.52 3.53
C THR A 230 13.07 -14.54 2.31
N ALA A 231 11.97 -13.79 2.33
CA ALA A 231 11.05 -13.71 1.20
C ALA A 231 11.71 -13.17 -0.09
N VAL A 232 12.69 -12.26 0.05
CA VAL A 232 13.47 -11.70 -1.06
C VAL A 232 14.50 -12.71 -1.59
N ASN A 233 15.22 -13.39 -0.70
CA ASN A 233 16.31 -14.28 -1.07
C ASN A 233 15.85 -15.70 -1.43
N GLU A 234 14.73 -16.14 -0.89
CA GLU A 234 14.12 -17.45 -1.09
C GLU A 234 12.66 -17.30 -1.59
N PRO A 235 12.44 -16.95 -2.87
CA PRO A 235 11.11 -16.59 -3.39
C PRO A 235 10.03 -17.67 -3.21
N GLN A 236 10.43 -18.92 -3.06
CA GLN A 236 9.53 -20.07 -2.87
C GLN A 236 9.37 -20.48 -1.39
N ASN A 237 9.95 -19.72 -0.45
CA ASN A 237 9.80 -19.98 0.97
C ASN A 237 8.36 -19.64 1.41
N ALA A 238 7.54 -20.66 1.58
CA ALA A 238 6.12 -20.50 1.86
C ALA A 238 5.85 -19.78 3.21
N GLU A 239 6.67 -20.08 4.24
CA GLU A 239 6.54 -19.41 5.55
C GLU A 239 6.80 -17.92 5.44
N ALA A 240 7.91 -17.54 4.79
CA ALA A 240 8.29 -16.15 4.64
C ALA A 240 7.28 -15.38 3.76
N ARG A 241 6.83 -15.97 2.65
CA ARG A 241 5.80 -15.35 1.79
C ARG A 241 4.47 -15.15 2.50
N ASN A 242 4.01 -16.18 3.23
CA ASN A 242 2.78 -16.06 4.02
C ASN A 242 2.94 -15.07 5.17
N GLY A 243 4.11 -15.07 5.84
CA GLY A 243 4.45 -14.10 6.87
C GLY A 243 4.37 -12.65 6.37
N MET A 244 4.96 -12.36 5.19
CA MET A 244 4.89 -11.03 4.58
C MET A 244 3.47 -10.65 4.14
N ALA A 245 2.71 -11.60 3.56
CA ALA A 245 1.33 -11.37 3.15
C ALA A 245 0.43 -10.98 4.33
N VAL A 246 0.60 -11.63 5.48
CA VAL A 246 -0.13 -11.30 6.71
C VAL A 246 0.38 -9.99 7.32
N ALA A 247 1.70 -9.76 7.33
CA ALA A 247 2.29 -8.58 7.95
C ALA A 247 1.83 -7.27 7.29
N GLN A 248 1.81 -7.22 5.95
CA GLN A 248 1.33 -6.05 5.23
C GLN A 248 -0.15 -5.78 5.48
N TYR A 249 -0.97 -6.83 5.55
CA TYR A 249 -2.39 -6.70 5.88
C TYR A 249 -2.58 -6.11 7.28
N ILE A 250 -1.81 -6.58 8.28
CA ILE A 250 -1.84 -6.06 9.65
C ILE A 250 -1.46 -4.57 9.66
N ALA A 251 -0.41 -4.15 8.93
CA ALA A 251 -0.06 -2.73 8.78
C ALA A 251 -1.24 -1.94 8.18
N GLY A 252 -1.88 -2.48 7.14
CA GLY A 252 -3.04 -1.86 6.49
C GLY A 252 -4.22 -1.63 7.41
N MET A 253 -4.50 -2.58 8.30
CA MET A 253 -5.55 -2.41 9.30
C MET A 253 -5.36 -1.15 10.14
N ALA A 254 -4.13 -0.76 10.44
CA ALA A 254 -3.81 0.39 11.27
C ALA A 254 -3.61 1.67 10.45
N PHE A 255 -2.59 1.76 9.58
CA PHE A 255 -2.27 3.03 8.91
C PHE A 255 -3.43 3.61 8.11
N SER A 256 -4.29 2.76 7.55
CA SER A 256 -5.51 3.20 6.84
C SER A 256 -6.43 4.07 7.70
N ASN A 257 -6.41 3.86 9.00
CA ASN A 257 -7.29 4.54 9.96
C ASN A 257 -6.63 5.72 10.69
N VAL A 258 -5.30 5.79 10.71
CA VAL A 258 -4.56 6.82 11.47
C VAL A 258 -3.75 7.75 10.60
N GLY A 259 -3.52 7.38 9.32
CA GLY A 259 -2.72 8.16 8.38
C GLY A 259 -1.22 7.86 8.48
N LEU A 260 -0.46 8.57 7.66
CA LEU A 260 0.97 8.38 7.44
C LEU A 260 1.75 9.68 7.76
N GLY A 261 2.92 9.86 7.17
CA GLY A 261 3.80 10.99 7.44
C GLY A 261 4.58 11.47 6.23
N VAL A 262 5.73 12.09 6.48
CA VAL A 262 6.52 12.78 5.46
C VAL A 262 7.30 11.85 4.53
N VAL A 263 7.53 10.56 4.89
CA VAL A 263 8.13 9.60 3.95
C VAL A 263 7.23 9.47 2.73
N HIS A 264 5.94 9.18 2.95
CA HIS A 264 4.95 9.12 1.86
C HIS A 264 4.79 10.46 1.15
N GLY A 265 4.74 11.57 1.92
CA GLY A 265 4.70 12.90 1.34
C GLY A 265 5.85 13.19 0.37
N MET A 266 7.05 12.70 0.67
CA MET A 266 8.24 12.79 -0.19
C MET A 266 8.23 11.78 -1.34
N ALA A 267 7.72 10.56 -1.13
CA ALA A 267 7.70 9.52 -2.15
C ALA A 267 6.69 9.78 -3.27
N HIS A 268 5.53 10.37 -2.98
CA HIS A 268 4.48 10.63 -3.96
C HIS A 268 4.96 11.47 -5.15
N PRO A 269 5.61 12.64 -4.96
CA PRO A 269 6.10 13.41 -6.10
C PRO A 269 7.23 12.70 -6.89
N MET A 270 8.04 11.84 -6.26
CA MET A 270 9.00 11.02 -6.98
C MET A 270 8.31 10.08 -7.97
N GLY A 271 7.20 9.46 -7.55
CA GLY A 271 6.39 8.63 -8.42
C GLY A 271 5.65 9.40 -9.50
N ALA A 272 5.10 10.58 -9.19
CA ALA A 272 4.32 11.38 -10.13
C ALA A 272 5.16 12.04 -11.22
N ILE A 273 6.37 12.50 -10.89
CA ILE A 273 7.22 13.29 -11.78
C ILE A 273 8.23 12.43 -12.52
N PHE A 274 8.77 11.38 -11.87
CA PHE A 274 9.87 10.56 -12.38
C PHE A 274 9.48 9.10 -12.62
N ASP A 275 8.21 8.74 -12.40
CA ASP A 275 7.67 7.37 -12.52
C ASP A 275 8.43 6.34 -11.66
N ILE A 276 9.00 6.78 -10.53
CA ILE A 276 9.71 5.90 -9.61
C ILE A 276 8.68 4.99 -8.91
N PRO A 277 8.96 3.67 -8.85
CA PRO A 277 8.07 2.75 -8.14
C PRO A 277 7.91 3.16 -6.67
N HIS A 278 6.67 3.22 -6.20
CA HIS A 278 6.30 3.76 -4.89
C HIS A 278 7.09 3.15 -3.73
N GLY A 279 7.16 1.81 -3.67
CA GLY A 279 7.89 1.13 -2.61
C GLY A 279 9.41 1.37 -2.65
N VAL A 280 10.00 1.65 -3.82
CA VAL A 280 11.42 2.03 -3.95
C VAL A 280 11.63 3.42 -3.35
N ALA A 281 10.76 4.38 -3.69
CA ALA A 281 10.83 5.75 -3.17
C ALA A 281 10.71 5.76 -1.63
N ASN A 282 9.69 5.09 -1.08
CA ASN A 282 9.51 4.97 0.36
C ASN A 282 10.71 4.31 1.06
N ALA A 283 11.20 3.20 0.52
CA ALA A 283 12.30 2.44 1.11
C ALA A 283 13.63 3.23 1.18
N LEU A 284 13.92 4.02 0.14
CA LEU A 284 15.11 4.88 0.06
C LEU A 284 15.04 6.00 1.11
N LEU A 285 13.88 6.63 1.24
CA LEU A 285 13.68 7.79 2.10
C LEU A 285 13.57 7.42 3.59
N LEU A 286 13.03 6.23 3.89
CA LEU A 286 12.63 5.82 5.23
C LEU A 286 13.72 6.00 6.29
N PRO A 287 14.97 5.48 6.15
CA PRO A 287 15.97 5.58 7.22
C PRO A 287 16.34 7.03 7.56
N THR A 288 16.44 7.90 6.56
CA THR A 288 16.79 9.33 6.73
C THR A 288 15.68 10.11 7.41
N VAL A 289 14.43 9.83 7.03
CA VAL A 289 13.27 10.46 7.67
C VAL A 289 13.04 9.93 9.08
N MET A 290 13.30 8.64 9.34
CA MET A 290 13.30 8.09 10.70
C MET A 290 14.28 8.82 11.61
N GLU A 291 15.51 9.03 11.16
CA GLU A 291 16.54 9.79 11.89
C GLU A 291 16.06 11.22 12.23
N PHE A 292 15.39 11.88 11.27
CA PHE A 292 14.79 13.18 11.49
C PHE A 292 13.66 13.15 12.52
N ASN A 293 12.77 12.15 12.46
CA ASN A 293 11.58 12.06 13.33
C ASN A 293 11.89 11.54 14.74
N MET A 294 12.99 10.82 14.92
CA MET A 294 13.37 10.14 16.16
C MET A 294 13.20 11.01 17.42
N PRO A 295 13.68 12.27 17.48
CA PRO A 295 13.54 13.09 18.69
C PRO A 295 12.11 13.42 19.09
N ALA A 296 11.16 13.35 18.14
CA ALA A 296 9.75 13.64 18.40
C ALA A 296 8.93 12.42 18.85
N ALA A 297 9.49 11.20 18.74
CA ALA A 297 8.78 9.96 19.00
C ALA A 297 9.65 8.87 19.62
N ILE A 298 10.62 9.25 20.45
CA ILE A 298 11.69 8.36 20.95
C ILE A 298 11.17 7.08 21.59
N ASP A 299 10.10 7.15 22.39
CA ASP A 299 9.49 5.98 23.04
C ASP A 299 8.92 4.98 22.02
N LYS A 300 8.40 5.47 20.89
CA LYS A 300 7.92 4.63 19.78
C LYS A 300 9.11 3.94 19.09
N TYR A 301 10.22 4.64 18.91
CA TYR A 301 11.44 4.07 18.33
C TYR A 301 12.06 2.98 19.21
N VAL A 302 11.99 3.11 20.54
CA VAL A 302 12.38 2.03 21.47
C VAL A 302 11.50 0.78 21.24
N GLN A 303 10.21 0.97 20.96
CA GLN A 303 9.31 -0.14 20.64
C GLN A 303 9.65 -0.75 19.27
N ILE A 304 10.01 0.05 18.27
CA ILE A 304 10.49 -0.42 16.96
C ILE A 304 11.75 -1.27 17.16
N ALA A 305 12.73 -0.81 17.97
CA ALA A 305 13.94 -1.58 18.26
C ALA A 305 13.63 -2.96 18.87
N LYS A 306 12.64 -3.03 19.77
CA LYS A 306 12.16 -4.29 20.34
C LYS A 306 11.50 -5.18 19.30
N ALA A 307 10.63 -4.63 18.49
CA ALA A 307 9.92 -5.36 17.42
C ALA A 307 10.91 -5.91 16.38
N MET A 308 11.94 -5.17 16.03
CA MET A 308 13.00 -5.60 15.12
C MET A 308 14.08 -6.48 15.78
N ASN A 309 13.94 -6.79 17.08
CA ASN A 309 14.87 -7.62 17.84
C ASN A 309 16.32 -7.06 17.91
N VAL A 310 16.47 -5.74 17.96
CA VAL A 310 17.77 -5.04 18.09
C VAL A 310 17.92 -4.32 19.43
N TYR A 311 16.93 -4.36 20.28
CA TYR A 311 17.00 -3.83 21.66
C TYR A 311 17.78 -4.76 22.56
N SER A 312 18.68 -4.21 23.35
CA SER A 312 19.42 -4.93 24.41
C SER A 312 19.18 -4.30 25.77
N ALA A 313 19.15 -5.13 26.82
CA ALA A 313 19.01 -4.63 28.19
C ALA A 313 20.16 -3.70 28.55
N GLY A 314 19.82 -2.51 29.07
CA GLY A 314 20.80 -1.48 29.46
C GLY A 314 21.03 -0.39 28.44
N MET A 315 20.44 -0.50 27.22
CA MET A 315 20.41 0.62 26.28
C MET A 315 19.58 1.78 26.85
N SER A 316 20.08 3.01 26.63
CA SER A 316 19.24 4.21 26.79
C SER A 316 18.16 4.25 25.71
N ASN A 317 17.17 5.12 25.87
CA ASN A 317 16.14 5.29 24.85
C ASN A 317 16.73 5.79 23.52
N GLU A 318 17.74 6.65 23.59
CA GLU A 318 18.47 7.18 22.43
C GLU A 318 19.21 6.07 21.69
N GLU A 319 20.00 5.26 22.40
CA GLU A 319 20.73 4.11 21.83
C GLU A 319 19.79 3.09 21.20
N ALA A 320 18.65 2.82 21.83
CA ALA A 320 17.64 1.92 21.28
C ALA A 320 16.98 2.50 20.01
N ALA A 321 16.70 3.81 20.01
CA ALA A 321 16.11 4.49 18.86
C ALA A 321 17.09 4.54 17.67
N GLU A 322 18.35 4.82 17.91
CA GLU A 322 19.41 4.77 16.88
C GLU A 322 19.58 3.35 16.32
N ALA A 323 19.53 2.32 17.19
CA ALA A 323 19.57 0.92 16.75
C ALA A 323 18.37 0.55 15.84
N ALA A 324 17.18 1.09 16.12
CA ALA A 324 16.01 0.89 15.26
C ALA A 324 16.21 1.50 13.85
N VAL A 325 16.71 2.73 13.79
CA VAL A 325 17.00 3.41 12.50
C VAL A 325 18.04 2.63 11.72
N GLU A 326 19.14 2.21 12.37
CA GLU A 326 20.21 1.46 11.73
C GLU A 326 19.73 0.07 11.26
N ALA A 327 18.87 -0.60 12.03
CA ALA A 327 18.29 -1.88 11.63
C ALA A 327 17.47 -1.77 10.33
N VAL A 328 16.69 -0.70 10.19
CA VAL A 328 15.91 -0.42 8.97
C VAL A 328 16.84 -0.12 7.80
N ARG A 329 17.88 0.71 8.01
CA ARG A 329 18.90 1.03 7.01
C ARG A 329 19.60 -0.23 6.50
N GLN A 330 20.04 -1.08 7.42
CA GLN A 330 20.72 -2.33 7.07
C GLN A 330 19.79 -3.32 6.35
N LEU A 331 18.52 -3.41 6.75
CA LEU A 331 17.53 -4.23 6.05
C LEU A 331 17.35 -3.75 4.62
N SER A 332 17.18 -2.44 4.40
CA SER A 332 17.07 -1.80 3.08
C SER A 332 18.25 -2.18 2.17
N ILE A 333 19.47 -2.08 2.70
CA ILE A 333 20.71 -2.46 1.98
C ILE A 333 20.71 -3.96 1.63
N ARG A 334 20.43 -4.83 2.60
CA ARG A 334 20.46 -6.30 2.40
C ARG A 334 19.44 -6.79 1.37
N VAL A 335 18.28 -6.14 1.30
CA VAL A 335 17.27 -6.49 0.28
C VAL A 335 17.49 -5.81 -1.07
N GLY A 336 18.51 -4.94 -1.18
CA GLY A 336 18.95 -4.36 -2.45
C GLY A 336 18.20 -3.12 -2.90
N ILE A 337 17.71 -2.30 -1.96
CA ILE A 337 17.11 -1.00 -2.27
C ILE A 337 18.21 0.01 -2.62
N PRO A 338 18.04 0.85 -3.66
CA PRO A 338 18.92 1.99 -3.93
C PRO A 338 19.05 2.89 -2.71
N GLN A 339 20.25 3.43 -2.47
CA GLN A 339 20.51 4.25 -1.30
C GLN A 339 20.57 5.75 -1.62
N HIS A 340 20.66 6.11 -2.90
CA HIS A 340 20.77 7.49 -3.36
C HIS A 340 19.75 7.81 -4.46
N LEU A 341 19.21 9.03 -4.44
CA LEU A 341 18.31 9.54 -5.46
C LEU A 341 18.95 9.59 -6.83
N SER A 342 20.26 9.84 -6.88
CA SER A 342 21.05 9.85 -8.12
C SER A 342 21.05 8.48 -8.84
N GLU A 343 20.93 7.37 -8.11
CA GLU A 343 20.76 6.03 -8.69
C GLU A 343 19.41 5.89 -9.43
N LEU A 344 18.44 6.70 -9.07
CA LEU A 344 17.10 6.75 -9.67
C LEU A 344 16.98 7.84 -10.74
N GLY A 345 18.09 8.53 -11.08
CA GLY A 345 18.14 9.58 -12.10
C GLY A 345 17.68 10.96 -11.61
N ILE A 346 17.38 11.14 -10.34
CA ILE A 346 17.04 12.44 -9.74
C ILE A 346 18.33 13.24 -9.51
N LYS A 347 18.29 14.54 -9.81
CA LYS A 347 19.42 15.45 -9.70
C LYS A 347 19.12 16.56 -8.70
N ALA A 348 20.17 17.29 -8.29
CA ALA A 348 20.06 18.42 -7.37
C ALA A 348 19.08 19.50 -7.86
N GLU A 349 18.99 19.73 -9.16
CA GLU A 349 18.06 20.69 -9.79
C GLU A 349 16.59 20.34 -9.64
N ASP A 350 16.28 19.06 -9.38
CA ASP A 350 14.91 18.55 -9.22
C ASP A 350 14.37 18.71 -7.80
N LEU A 351 15.26 18.84 -6.80
CA LEU A 351 14.92 18.74 -5.38
C LEU A 351 13.96 19.84 -4.92
N ASP A 352 14.10 21.06 -5.43
CA ASP A 352 13.20 22.18 -5.05
C ASP A 352 11.76 21.90 -5.48
N ARG A 353 11.56 21.33 -6.68
CA ARG A 353 10.26 20.94 -7.20
C ARG A 353 9.67 19.80 -6.36
N LEU A 354 10.47 18.78 -6.06
CA LEU A 354 10.06 17.66 -5.20
C LEU A 354 9.66 18.13 -3.81
N ALA A 355 10.47 18.99 -3.17
CA ALA A 355 10.21 19.50 -1.83
C ALA A 355 8.94 20.36 -1.78
N THR A 356 8.68 21.15 -2.85
CA THR A 356 7.46 21.95 -2.97
C THR A 356 6.21 21.05 -3.02
N ALA A 357 6.24 20.00 -3.83
CA ALA A 357 5.13 19.05 -3.95
C ALA A 357 4.93 18.24 -2.66
N ALA A 358 6.02 17.75 -2.06
CA ALA A 358 5.99 17.00 -0.81
C ALA A 358 5.44 17.81 0.37
N ALA A 359 5.74 19.10 0.45
CA ALA A 359 5.20 19.98 1.49
C ALA A 359 3.68 20.18 1.40
N ALA A 360 3.12 20.05 0.19
CA ALA A 360 1.68 20.15 -0.08
C ALA A 360 0.96 18.80 -0.03
N ASP A 361 1.68 17.69 0.15
CA ASP A 361 1.11 16.35 0.15
C ASP A 361 0.22 16.10 1.37
N VAL A 362 -0.86 15.34 1.17
CA VAL A 362 -1.89 15.07 2.20
C VAL A 362 -1.35 14.24 3.38
N CYS A 363 -0.29 13.46 3.19
CA CYS A 363 0.32 12.66 4.25
C CYS A 363 1.24 13.50 5.16
N THR A 364 1.85 14.55 4.63
CA THR A 364 2.84 15.37 5.33
C THR A 364 2.37 15.95 6.66
N PRO A 365 1.11 16.45 6.81
CA PRO A 365 0.61 16.96 8.10
C PRO A 365 0.55 15.93 9.23
N GLY A 366 0.47 14.62 8.91
CA GLY A 366 0.47 13.51 9.86
C GLY A 366 1.82 13.29 10.55
N ASN A 367 2.91 13.83 9.99
CA ASN A 367 4.26 13.62 10.52
C ASN A 367 4.38 14.10 11.98
N PRO A 368 5.02 13.31 12.90
CA PRO A 368 5.09 13.66 14.31
C PRO A 368 5.90 14.94 14.57
N ARG A 369 6.95 15.17 13.79
CA ARG A 369 7.77 16.37 13.84
C ARG A 369 7.34 17.37 12.79
N PHE A 370 7.33 18.66 13.12
CA PHE A 370 7.02 19.72 12.16
C PHE A 370 7.96 19.67 10.96
N VAL A 371 7.39 19.81 9.77
CA VAL A 371 8.10 19.90 8.49
C VAL A 371 7.55 21.06 7.66
N ASN A 372 8.43 21.65 6.86
CA ASN A 372 8.11 22.61 5.81
C ASN A 372 8.96 22.31 4.57
N LYS A 373 8.80 23.07 3.51
CA LYS A 373 9.55 22.87 2.25
C LYS A 373 11.07 22.82 2.48
N ASP A 374 11.63 23.74 3.29
CA ASP A 374 13.08 23.85 3.46
C ASP A 374 13.65 22.64 4.21
N ILE A 375 12.93 22.15 5.22
CA ILE A 375 13.28 20.92 5.94
C ILE A 375 13.23 19.72 5.00
N ILE A 376 12.18 19.60 4.20
CA ILE A 376 12.02 18.51 3.23
C ILE A 376 13.13 18.55 2.17
N LEU A 377 13.47 19.74 1.68
CA LEU A 377 14.60 19.93 0.77
C LEU A 377 15.90 19.38 1.38
N GLY A 378 16.20 19.75 2.63
CA GLY A 378 17.38 19.23 3.33
C GLY A 378 17.35 17.71 3.58
N LEU A 379 16.17 17.11 3.69
CA LEU A 379 16.04 15.64 3.76
C LEU A 379 16.34 14.97 2.41
N TYR A 380 15.87 15.54 1.30
CA TYR A 380 16.23 15.05 -0.04
C TYR A 380 17.73 15.21 -0.33
N GLU A 381 18.34 16.32 0.08
CA GLU A 381 19.79 16.57 -0.10
C GLU A 381 20.65 15.51 0.60
N LYS A 382 20.22 14.99 1.75
CA LYS A 382 20.93 13.94 2.49
C LYS A 382 20.97 12.59 1.77
N VAL A 383 20.04 12.35 0.87
CA VAL A 383 19.92 11.08 0.14
C VAL A 383 20.19 11.24 -1.37
N LEU A 384 20.67 12.41 -1.81
CA LEU A 384 21.05 12.67 -3.18
C LEU A 384 22.35 11.91 -3.53
#